data_56f34f9996961bf4b721ded9dd140826
#
_entry.id   56f34f9996961bf4b721ded9dd140826
#
_cell.length_a   1.000
_cell.length_b   1.000
_cell.length_c   1.000
_cell.angle_alpha   90.00
_cell.angle_beta   90.00
_cell.angle_gamma   90.00
#
_symmetry.space_group_name_H-M   'P 1'
#
loop_
_entity.id
_entity.type
_entity.pdbx_description
1 polymer ?
#
loop_
_entity_poly.entity_id
_entity_poly.type
_entity_poly.pdbx_seq_one_letter_code
_entity_poly.pdbx_strand_id
1 'polypeptide(L)'
;MENYNGDYYAWLTSTARALEEGRWSDVDAAQVAEELWDMSKSERRGIESHLGRILTHILKIRYQPGRHTRSWDLSIEESRVRLTRLLADNPSLAARVDELIAEAYETARLAAARQTQIALDVFPVQCPFSLHDVMERDWSLPVSRS
;
A
#
# COMPACT_ATOMS: atom_id res chain seq x y z
N MET A 1 23.75 6.84 -11.27
CA MET A 1 24.58 5.91 -12.01
C MET A 1 23.98 5.66 -13.38
N GLU A 2 24.73 5.89 -14.41
CA GLU A 2 24.19 5.90 -15.76
C GLU A 2 24.38 4.57 -16.49
N ASN A 3 24.11 3.49 -15.81
CA ASN A 3 24.46 2.16 -16.28
C ASN A 3 23.68 1.69 -17.48
N TYR A 4 22.56 2.30 -17.76
CA TYR A 4 21.77 1.96 -18.92
C TYR A 4 21.68 3.09 -19.93
N ASN A 5 22.53 4.12 -19.80
CA ASN A 5 22.60 5.23 -20.75
C ASN A 5 21.23 5.75 -21.19
N GLY A 6 20.28 5.83 -20.26
CA GLY A 6 18.92 6.25 -20.53
C GLY A 6 18.01 5.18 -21.14
N ASP A 7 18.51 3.97 -21.42
CA ASP A 7 17.68 2.86 -21.91
C ASP A 7 17.54 1.79 -20.84
N TYR A 8 16.57 1.98 -19.98
CA TYR A 8 16.32 1.09 -18.83
C TYR A 8 15.94 -0.33 -19.27
N TYR A 9 15.08 -0.45 -20.27
CA TYR A 9 14.68 -1.77 -20.78
C TYR A 9 15.85 -2.56 -21.32
N ALA A 10 16.69 -1.93 -22.12
CA ALA A 10 17.89 -2.57 -22.68
C ALA A 10 18.86 -3.01 -21.57
N TRP A 11 19.04 -2.17 -20.56
CA TRP A 11 19.88 -2.50 -19.41
C TRP A 11 19.33 -3.72 -18.64
N LEU A 12 18.02 -3.75 -18.38
CA LEU A 12 17.40 -4.88 -17.69
C LEU A 12 17.59 -6.19 -18.46
N THR A 13 17.31 -6.19 -19.75
CA THR A 13 17.36 -7.41 -20.57
C THR A 13 18.79 -7.90 -20.79
N SER A 14 19.73 -6.98 -21.02
CA SER A 14 21.15 -7.37 -21.18
C SER A 14 21.75 -7.87 -19.88
N THR A 15 21.39 -7.27 -18.75
CA THR A 15 21.84 -7.70 -17.42
C THR A 15 21.28 -9.06 -17.07
N ALA A 16 19.99 -9.29 -17.31
CA ALA A 16 19.35 -10.58 -17.08
C ALA A 16 20.03 -11.69 -17.91
N ARG A 17 20.31 -11.41 -19.18
CA ARG A 17 21.00 -12.36 -20.06
C ARG A 17 22.39 -12.67 -19.57
N ALA A 18 23.14 -11.66 -19.15
CA ALA A 18 24.49 -11.85 -18.61
C ALA A 18 24.47 -12.75 -17.36
N LEU A 19 23.49 -12.56 -16.48
CA LEU A 19 23.31 -13.38 -15.28
C LEU A 19 22.98 -14.83 -15.64
N GLU A 20 22.06 -15.05 -16.58
CA GLU A 20 21.67 -16.38 -17.03
C GLU A 20 22.86 -17.15 -17.66
N GLU A 21 23.70 -16.43 -18.39
CA GLU A 21 24.87 -17.00 -19.07
C GLU A 21 26.10 -17.10 -18.17
N GLY A 22 26.02 -16.64 -16.94
CA GLY A 22 27.16 -16.66 -16.00
C GLY A 22 28.27 -15.67 -16.34
N ARG A 23 27.97 -14.65 -17.15
CA ARG A 23 28.92 -13.59 -17.50
C ARG A 23 28.99 -12.52 -16.42
N TRP A 24 29.56 -12.89 -15.30
CA TRP A 24 29.59 -12.04 -14.09
C TRP A 24 30.31 -10.71 -14.28
N SER A 25 31.37 -10.71 -15.12
CA SER A 25 32.13 -9.51 -15.42
C SER A 25 31.33 -8.45 -16.18
N ASP A 26 30.26 -8.88 -16.84
CA ASP A 26 29.38 -7.98 -17.60
C ASP A 26 28.20 -7.45 -16.75
N VAL A 27 28.16 -7.80 -15.46
CA VAL A 27 27.11 -7.41 -14.54
C VAL A 27 27.64 -6.33 -13.59
N ASP A 28 26.96 -5.18 -13.55
CA ASP A 28 27.20 -4.16 -12.54
C ASP A 28 26.44 -4.53 -11.27
N ALA A 29 27.09 -5.21 -10.36
CA ALA A 29 26.47 -5.72 -9.14
C ALA A 29 25.87 -4.60 -8.27
N ALA A 30 26.53 -3.44 -8.21
CA ALA A 30 26.04 -2.31 -7.44
C ALA A 30 24.72 -1.77 -8.01
N GLN A 31 24.62 -1.68 -9.35
CA GLN A 31 23.40 -1.23 -10.01
C GLN A 31 22.27 -2.26 -9.84
N VAL A 32 22.58 -3.55 -9.96
CA VAL A 32 21.58 -4.61 -9.72
C VAL A 32 21.06 -4.53 -8.30
N ALA A 33 21.95 -4.37 -7.31
CA ALA A 33 21.56 -4.23 -5.91
C ALA A 33 20.64 -3.02 -5.70
N GLU A 34 20.95 -1.88 -6.33
CA GLU A 34 20.13 -0.66 -6.25
C GLU A 34 18.72 -0.91 -6.80
N GLU A 35 18.61 -1.59 -7.95
CA GLU A 35 17.33 -1.93 -8.54
C GLU A 35 16.52 -2.88 -7.64
N LEU A 36 17.17 -3.87 -7.03
CA LEU A 36 16.49 -4.78 -6.11
C LEU A 36 15.99 -4.05 -4.87
N TRP A 37 16.76 -3.11 -4.34
CA TRP A 37 16.32 -2.28 -3.22
C TRP A 37 15.12 -1.40 -3.61
N ASP A 38 15.14 -0.82 -4.79
CA ASP A 38 14.03 0.00 -5.28
C ASP A 38 12.77 -0.84 -5.44
N MET A 39 12.88 -2.07 -5.95
CA MET A 39 11.76 -3.01 -6.06
C MET A 39 11.21 -3.38 -4.69
N SER A 40 12.07 -3.62 -3.71
CA SER A 40 11.62 -3.95 -2.35
C SER A 40 10.86 -2.79 -1.71
N LYS A 41 11.32 -1.57 -1.90
CA LYS A 41 10.63 -0.36 -1.41
C LYS A 41 9.28 -0.18 -2.11
N SER A 42 9.20 -0.50 -3.39
CA SER A 42 7.97 -0.42 -4.15
C SER A 42 6.90 -1.39 -3.62
N GLU A 43 7.31 -2.63 -3.29
CA GLU A 43 6.41 -3.63 -2.68
C GLU A 43 5.87 -3.13 -1.34
N ARG A 44 6.75 -2.61 -0.49
CA ARG A 44 6.35 -2.06 0.81
C ARG A 44 5.41 -0.87 0.66
N ARG A 45 5.73 0.06 -0.25
CA ARG A 45 4.87 1.23 -0.51
C ARG A 45 3.50 0.84 -1.03
N GLY A 46 3.42 -0.21 -1.86
CA GLY A 46 2.14 -0.73 -2.33
C GLY A 46 1.25 -1.16 -1.18
N ILE A 47 1.80 -1.91 -0.23
CA ILE A 47 1.08 -2.34 0.97
C ILE A 47 0.65 -1.12 1.81
N GLU A 48 1.57 -0.21 2.09
CA GLU A 48 1.30 0.99 2.88
C GLU A 48 0.23 1.86 2.23
N SER A 49 0.27 2.01 0.91
CA SER A 49 -0.69 2.80 0.15
C SER A 49 -2.11 2.23 0.25
N HIS A 50 -2.26 0.91 0.09
CA HIS A 50 -3.58 0.29 0.19
C HIS A 50 -4.10 0.27 1.62
N LEU A 51 -3.25 0.03 2.61
CA LEU A 51 -3.62 0.16 4.01
C LEU A 51 -4.10 1.59 4.32
N GLY A 52 -3.35 2.58 3.87
CA GLY A 52 -3.69 3.99 4.07
C GLY A 52 -5.01 4.35 3.44
N ARG A 53 -5.29 3.85 2.24
CA ARG A 53 -6.56 4.10 1.54
C ARG A 53 -7.75 3.50 2.29
N ILE A 54 -7.61 2.27 2.75
CA ILE A 54 -8.65 1.60 3.55
C ILE A 54 -8.90 2.38 4.84
N LEU A 55 -7.85 2.69 5.58
CA LEU A 55 -7.94 3.40 6.85
C LEU A 55 -8.55 4.78 6.70
N THR A 56 -8.17 5.52 5.66
CA THR A 56 -8.74 6.83 5.37
C THR A 56 -10.25 6.73 5.16
N HIS A 57 -10.71 5.76 4.37
CA HIS A 57 -12.14 5.58 4.12
C HIS A 57 -12.90 5.12 5.35
N ILE A 58 -12.32 4.23 6.16
CA ILE A 58 -12.93 3.82 7.42
C ILE A 58 -13.12 5.03 8.36
N LEU A 59 -12.11 5.88 8.47
CA LEU A 59 -12.21 7.10 9.27
C LEU A 59 -13.30 8.04 8.74
N LYS A 60 -13.38 8.21 7.43
CA LYS A 60 -14.41 9.04 6.80
C LYS A 60 -15.80 8.48 7.08
N ILE A 61 -15.99 7.16 6.96
CA ILE A 61 -17.27 6.51 7.25
C ILE A 61 -17.67 6.72 8.72
N ARG A 62 -16.71 6.56 9.63
CA ARG A 62 -16.96 6.65 11.06
C ARG A 62 -17.27 8.07 11.51
N TYR A 63 -16.58 9.07 10.96
CA TYR A 63 -16.69 10.47 11.40
C TYR A 63 -17.57 11.34 10.51
N GLN A 64 -17.91 10.88 9.31
CA GLN A 64 -18.86 11.53 8.41
C GLN A 64 -19.84 10.53 7.80
N PRO A 65 -20.60 9.80 8.63
CA PRO A 65 -21.51 8.78 8.11
C PRO A 65 -22.56 9.35 7.16
N GLY A 66 -22.94 10.61 7.32
CA GLY A 66 -23.90 11.28 6.43
C GLY A 66 -23.38 11.51 5.01
N ARG A 67 -22.09 11.39 4.77
CA ARG A 67 -21.49 11.55 3.46
C ARG A 67 -21.04 10.21 2.85
N HIS A 68 -21.27 9.12 3.55
CA HIS A 68 -20.91 7.78 3.10
C HIS A 68 -21.59 7.44 1.78
N THR A 69 -20.81 7.05 0.79
CA THR A 69 -21.29 6.67 -0.54
C THR A 69 -20.82 5.28 -0.90
N ARG A 70 -21.46 4.69 -1.89
CA ARG A 70 -21.03 3.41 -2.47
C ARG A 70 -19.60 3.49 -3.00
N SER A 71 -19.19 4.65 -3.50
CA SER A 71 -17.82 4.85 -3.99
C SER A 71 -16.78 4.60 -2.88
N TRP A 72 -17.07 4.98 -1.64
CA TRP A 72 -16.19 4.68 -0.51
C TRP A 72 -16.09 3.17 -0.25
N ASP A 73 -17.24 2.49 -0.32
CA ASP A 73 -17.28 1.04 -0.13
C ASP A 73 -16.45 0.32 -1.20
N LEU A 74 -16.58 0.74 -2.45
CA LEU A 74 -15.83 0.15 -3.56
C LEU A 74 -14.33 0.44 -3.45
N SER A 75 -13.95 1.61 -2.95
CA SER A 75 -12.54 1.93 -2.70
C SER A 75 -11.92 0.99 -1.66
N ILE A 76 -12.66 0.70 -0.59
CA ILE A 76 -12.21 -0.26 0.42
C ILE A 76 -12.07 -1.65 -0.18
N GLU A 77 -13.07 -2.11 -0.92
CA GLU A 77 -13.05 -3.44 -1.53
C GLU A 77 -11.91 -3.59 -2.54
N GLU A 78 -11.70 -2.61 -3.40
CA GLU A 78 -10.60 -2.63 -4.36
C GLU A 78 -9.24 -2.73 -3.67
N SER A 79 -9.02 -1.91 -2.65
CA SER A 79 -7.76 -1.92 -1.90
C SER A 79 -7.56 -3.23 -1.13
N ARG A 80 -8.63 -3.82 -0.59
CA ARG A 80 -8.57 -5.13 0.07
C ARG A 80 -8.14 -6.22 -0.89
N VAL A 81 -8.68 -6.25 -2.11
CA VAL A 81 -8.29 -7.23 -3.13
C VAL A 81 -6.80 -7.13 -3.45
N ARG A 82 -6.32 -5.92 -3.70
CA ARG A 82 -4.91 -5.69 -4.03
C ARG A 82 -3.99 -5.99 -2.86
N LEU A 83 -4.39 -5.57 -1.66
CA LEU A 83 -3.61 -5.80 -0.45
C LEU A 83 -3.50 -7.29 -0.12
N THR A 84 -4.57 -8.04 -0.31
CA THR A 84 -4.56 -9.50 -0.09
C THR A 84 -3.51 -10.17 -0.97
N ARG A 85 -3.41 -9.77 -2.24
CA ARG A 85 -2.38 -10.29 -3.17
C ARG A 85 -0.97 -9.91 -2.73
N LEU A 86 -0.77 -8.65 -2.38
CA LEU A 86 0.55 -8.16 -1.94
C LEU A 86 1.01 -8.88 -0.68
N LEU A 87 0.12 -9.10 0.27
CA LEU A 87 0.46 -9.81 1.51
C LEU A 87 0.73 -11.29 1.24
N ALA A 88 0.01 -11.92 0.31
CA ALA A 88 0.25 -13.30 -0.09
C ALA A 88 1.61 -13.45 -0.78
N ASP A 89 2.00 -12.47 -1.59
CA ASP A 89 3.29 -12.48 -2.30
C ASP A 89 4.46 -12.12 -1.38
N ASN A 90 4.20 -11.49 -0.23
CA ASN A 90 5.22 -10.99 0.68
C ASN A 90 4.96 -11.43 2.13
N PRO A 91 5.11 -12.74 2.43
CA PRO A 91 4.85 -13.23 3.80
C PRO A 91 5.66 -12.55 4.89
N SER A 92 6.87 -12.09 4.60
CA SER A 92 7.71 -11.37 5.57
C SER A 92 7.11 -10.02 5.95
N LEU A 93 6.44 -9.36 5.02
CA LEU A 93 5.71 -8.12 5.30
C LEU A 93 4.35 -8.42 5.98
N ALA A 94 3.69 -9.49 5.57
CA ALA A 94 2.45 -9.93 6.20
C ALA A 94 2.64 -10.22 7.69
N ALA A 95 3.79 -10.78 8.07
CA ALA A 95 4.13 -11.03 9.48
C ALA A 95 4.27 -9.74 10.29
N ARG A 96 4.46 -8.61 9.64
CA ARG A 96 4.62 -7.29 10.26
C ARG A 96 3.41 -6.38 10.00
N VAL A 97 2.28 -6.95 9.63
CA VAL A 97 1.11 -6.17 9.18
C VAL A 97 0.60 -5.20 10.25
N ASP A 98 0.63 -5.58 11.52
CA ASP A 98 0.18 -4.70 12.61
C ASP A 98 1.04 -3.43 12.70
N GLU A 99 2.35 -3.57 12.54
CA GLU A 99 3.28 -2.45 12.49
C GLU A 99 3.02 -1.56 11.26
N LEU A 100 2.77 -2.19 10.10
CA LEU A 100 2.47 -1.48 8.86
C LEU A 100 1.14 -0.72 8.95
N ILE A 101 0.14 -1.29 9.61
CA ILE A 101 -1.14 -0.62 9.87
C ILE A 101 -0.92 0.63 10.72
N ALA A 102 -0.14 0.52 11.80
CA ALA A 102 0.14 1.65 12.67
C ALA A 102 0.84 2.79 11.92
N GLU A 103 1.82 2.46 11.08
CA GLU A 103 2.53 3.44 10.25
C GLU A 103 1.61 4.08 9.22
N ALA A 104 0.82 3.27 8.52
CA ALA A 104 -0.12 3.77 7.50
C ALA A 104 -1.22 4.65 8.12
N TYR A 105 -1.59 4.37 9.36
CA TYR A 105 -2.62 5.15 10.05
C TYR A 105 -2.21 6.61 10.26
N GLU A 106 -0.95 6.87 10.53
CA GLU A 106 -0.46 8.25 10.71
C GLU A 106 -0.79 9.12 9.49
N THR A 107 -0.50 8.61 8.30
CA THR A 107 -0.80 9.30 7.04
C THR A 107 -2.31 9.32 6.75
N ALA A 108 -3.00 8.22 7.02
CA ALA A 108 -4.44 8.11 6.81
C ALA A 108 -5.22 9.10 7.69
N ARG A 109 -4.78 9.30 8.91
CA ARG A 109 -5.36 10.27 9.85
C ARG A 109 -5.30 11.69 9.28
N LEU A 110 -4.15 12.06 8.74
CA LEU A 110 -3.96 13.37 8.10
C LEU A 110 -4.84 13.51 6.85
N ALA A 111 -4.87 12.46 6.03
CA ALA A 111 -5.69 12.45 4.81
C ALA A 111 -7.19 12.57 5.14
N ALA A 112 -7.65 11.85 6.16
CA ALA A 112 -9.04 11.92 6.60
C ALA A 112 -9.42 13.32 7.10
N ALA A 113 -8.54 13.94 7.90
CA ALA A 113 -8.77 15.30 8.38
C ALA A 113 -8.86 16.29 7.21
N ARG A 114 -7.96 16.17 6.23
CA ARG A 114 -7.98 17.04 5.05
C ARG A 114 -9.24 16.85 4.22
N GLN A 115 -9.63 15.61 3.99
CA GLN A 115 -10.78 15.29 3.11
C GLN A 115 -12.13 15.60 3.77
N THR A 116 -12.22 15.47 5.09
CA THR A 116 -13.47 15.71 5.83
C THR A 116 -13.60 17.13 6.33
N GLN A 117 -12.52 17.91 6.37
CA GLN A 117 -12.46 19.22 7.00
C GLN A 117 -12.73 19.17 8.52
N ILE A 118 -12.63 17.99 9.11
CA ILE A 118 -12.72 17.80 10.56
C ILE A 118 -11.34 18.06 11.17
N ALA A 119 -11.29 18.72 12.33
CA ALA A 119 -10.05 19.02 13.02
C ALA A 119 -9.26 17.72 13.32
N LEU A 120 -7.94 17.76 13.12
CA LEU A 120 -7.08 16.58 13.25
C LEU A 120 -7.20 15.93 14.64
N ASP A 121 -7.34 16.73 15.70
CA ASP A 121 -7.39 16.23 17.07
C ASP A 121 -8.68 15.47 17.41
N VAL A 122 -9.68 15.51 16.55
CA VAL A 122 -10.90 14.70 16.69
C VAL A 122 -10.62 13.23 16.41
N PHE A 123 -9.66 12.96 15.52
CA PHE A 123 -9.28 11.59 15.17
C PHE A 123 -8.29 11.03 16.20
N PRO A 124 -8.44 9.76 16.62
CA PRO A 124 -7.51 9.16 17.58
C PRO A 124 -6.06 9.27 17.10
N VAL A 125 -5.15 9.55 18.01
CA VAL A 125 -3.70 9.62 17.68
C VAL A 125 -3.17 8.25 17.32
N GLN A 126 -3.59 7.22 18.05
CA GLN A 126 -3.21 5.85 17.75
C GLN A 126 -4.31 5.13 17.00
N CYS A 127 -3.93 4.24 16.09
CA CYS A 127 -4.86 3.48 15.27
C CYS A 127 -5.80 2.64 16.14
N PRO A 128 -7.13 2.88 16.08
CA PRO A 128 -8.09 2.10 16.84
C PRO A 128 -8.57 0.85 16.11
N PHE A 129 -8.06 0.60 14.90
CA PHE A 129 -8.53 -0.47 14.03
C PHE A 129 -7.59 -1.67 14.04
N SER A 130 -8.18 -2.86 14.15
CA SER A 130 -7.47 -4.13 14.05
C SER A 130 -7.30 -4.55 12.60
N LEU A 131 -6.48 -5.59 12.36
CA LEU A 131 -6.38 -6.21 11.04
C LEU A 131 -7.75 -6.67 10.54
N HIS A 132 -8.57 -7.24 11.42
CA HIS A 132 -9.94 -7.64 11.06
C HIS A 132 -10.77 -6.46 10.59
N ASP A 133 -10.71 -5.33 11.28
CA ASP A 133 -11.42 -4.11 10.88
C ASP A 133 -11.00 -3.66 9.49
N VAL A 134 -9.69 -3.69 9.21
CA VAL A 134 -9.12 -3.24 7.95
C VAL A 134 -9.47 -4.20 6.81
N MET A 135 -9.38 -5.51 7.03
CA MET A 135 -9.45 -6.51 5.98
C MET A 135 -10.79 -7.22 5.85
N GLU A 136 -11.55 -7.38 6.93
CA GLU A 136 -12.70 -8.27 6.97
C GLU A 136 -14.02 -7.57 7.31
N ARG A 137 -13.98 -6.60 8.22
CA ARG A 137 -15.21 -5.98 8.71
C ARG A 137 -15.99 -5.31 7.59
N ASP A 138 -17.31 -5.51 7.60
CA ASP A 138 -18.23 -4.88 6.65
C ASP A 138 -18.51 -3.43 7.08
N TRP A 139 -17.93 -2.48 6.33
CA TRP A 139 -18.13 -1.05 6.53
C TRP A 139 -19.15 -0.46 5.54
N SER A 140 -19.70 -1.30 4.65
CA SER A 140 -20.56 -0.83 3.58
C SER A 140 -21.88 -0.25 4.09
N LEU A 141 -22.50 0.54 3.22
CA LEU A 141 -23.83 1.06 3.46
C LEU A 141 -24.82 -0.09 3.63
N PRO A 142 -25.78 0.03 4.55
CA PRO A 142 -26.85 -0.95 4.66
C PRO A 142 -27.58 -1.08 3.32
N VAL A 143 -27.86 -2.33 2.93
CA VAL A 143 -28.67 -2.59 1.74
C VAL A 143 -30.09 -2.08 2.00
N SER A 144 -30.57 -1.19 1.12
CA SER A 144 -31.92 -0.68 1.16
C SER A 144 -32.90 -1.83 0.91
N ARG A 145 -33.72 -2.15 1.87
CA ARG A 145 -34.83 -3.11 1.69
C ARG A 145 -36.01 -2.33 1.15
N SER A 146 -36.31 -2.53 -0.10
CA SER A 146 -37.54 -2.00 -0.68
C SER A 146 -38.69 -2.95 -0.46
#